data_acb6689ccb7f200cf5f50b5168499243
#
_entry.id   acb6689ccb7f200cf5f50b5168499243
#
_cell.length_a   1.000
_cell.length_b   1.000
_cell.length_c   1.000
_cell.angle_alpha   90.00
_cell.angle_beta   90.00
_cell.angle_gamma   90.00
#
_symmetry.space_group_name_H-M   'P 1'
#
loop_
_entity.id
_entity.type
_entity.pdbx_description
1 polymer ?
#
loop_
_entity_poly.entity_id
_entity_poly.type
_entity_poly.pdbx_seq_one_letter_code
_entity_poly.pdbx_strand_id
1 'polypeptide(L)'
;TYLAAHAVPPEFDGRADDYIDAVCRWMPALHAQGLIDAVDAFCENIGFSPAQTRRVFETARGLGLPVKLHAEQLSNQDGARLAAEFGALSCDHLEWLSDAGITSMRASGSVAVLLPGAYYYLRDTKLPPIAAIRAAGVPMALATDHNPGSSPGLSLLLMVNMACTLFRLTPLEAVLGV
;
A
#
# COMPACT_ATOMS: atom_id res chain seq x y z
N THR A 1 -10.04 -6.87 4.19
CA THR A 1 -9.72 -5.64 3.43
C THR A 1 -10.51 -5.60 2.12
N TYR A 2 -11.10 -4.46 1.80
CA TYR A 2 -11.76 -4.20 0.52
C TYR A 2 -10.74 -3.58 -0.46
N LEU A 3 -10.26 -4.36 -1.41
CA LEU A 3 -9.23 -4.00 -2.40
C LEU A 3 -9.79 -4.05 -3.83
N ALA A 4 -11.02 -3.57 -4.06
CA ALA A 4 -11.59 -3.51 -5.39
C ALA A 4 -10.83 -2.52 -6.30
N ALA A 5 -10.31 -1.43 -5.74
CA ALA A 5 -9.51 -0.44 -6.47
C ALA A 5 -8.05 -0.89 -6.66
N HIS A 6 -7.82 -2.11 -7.17
CA HIS A 6 -6.49 -2.62 -7.50
C HIS A 6 -6.23 -2.64 -9.01
N ALA A 7 -7.18 -3.10 -9.79
CA ALA A 7 -7.08 -3.12 -11.24
C ALA A 7 -8.47 -2.90 -11.87
N VAL A 8 -8.50 -2.27 -13.04
CA VAL A 8 -9.75 -2.13 -13.81
C VAL A 8 -10.08 -3.47 -14.46
N PRO A 9 -11.25 -4.06 -14.18
CA PRO A 9 -11.64 -5.32 -14.81
C PRO A 9 -12.05 -5.11 -16.27
N PRO A 10 -12.02 -6.18 -17.10
CA PRO A 10 -12.29 -6.08 -18.55
C PRO A 10 -13.63 -5.41 -18.91
N GLU A 11 -14.66 -5.58 -18.05
CA GLU A 11 -15.98 -4.97 -18.27
C GLU A 11 -15.96 -3.43 -18.20
N PHE A 12 -14.91 -2.87 -17.60
CA PHE A 12 -14.68 -1.43 -17.47
C PHE A 12 -13.45 -0.94 -18.24
N ASP A 13 -12.94 -1.73 -19.19
CA ASP A 13 -11.77 -1.33 -19.96
C ASP A 13 -11.94 0.08 -20.58
N GLY A 14 -10.92 0.93 -20.40
CA GLY A 14 -10.96 2.34 -20.81
C GLY A 14 -11.89 3.24 -19.98
N ARG A 15 -12.56 2.73 -18.94
CA ARG A 15 -13.56 3.46 -18.14
C ARG A 15 -13.26 3.39 -16.64
N ALA A 16 -12.02 3.72 -16.26
CA ALA A 16 -11.56 3.63 -14.87
C ALA A 16 -12.40 4.46 -13.90
N ASP A 17 -12.87 5.63 -14.31
CA ASP A 17 -13.74 6.47 -13.46
C ASP A 17 -15.11 5.83 -13.20
N ASP A 18 -15.73 5.21 -14.21
CA ASP A 18 -16.99 4.48 -14.05
C ASP A 18 -16.81 3.29 -13.10
N TYR A 19 -15.63 2.63 -13.17
CA TYR A 19 -15.30 1.56 -12.25
C TYR A 19 -15.15 2.06 -10.81
N ILE A 20 -14.45 3.17 -10.58
CA ILE A 20 -14.34 3.77 -9.25
C ILE A 20 -15.71 4.21 -8.72
N ASP A 21 -16.61 4.73 -9.56
CA ASP A 21 -17.99 4.99 -9.15
C ASP A 21 -18.73 3.72 -8.70
N ALA A 22 -18.50 2.59 -9.39
CA ALA A 22 -19.06 1.32 -8.99
C ALA A 22 -18.44 0.81 -7.66
N VAL A 23 -17.13 0.90 -7.51
CA VAL A 23 -16.41 0.55 -6.28
C VAL A 23 -16.97 1.31 -5.08
N CYS A 24 -17.14 2.62 -5.20
CA CYS A 24 -17.72 3.46 -4.15
C CYS A 24 -19.19 3.11 -3.85
N ARG A 25 -19.99 2.76 -4.87
CA ARG A 25 -21.40 2.35 -4.67
C ARG A 25 -21.55 1.00 -3.97
N TRP A 26 -20.64 0.05 -4.18
CA TRP A 26 -20.71 -1.28 -3.57
C TRP A 26 -20.28 -1.28 -2.12
N MET A 27 -19.36 -0.40 -1.75
CA MET A 27 -18.73 -0.38 -0.43
C MET A 27 -19.73 -0.31 0.73
N PRO A 28 -20.75 0.59 0.74
CA PRO A 28 -21.72 0.65 1.84
C PRO A 28 -22.49 -0.65 2.08
N ALA A 29 -22.90 -1.33 0.99
CA ALA A 29 -23.65 -2.57 1.09
C ALA A 29 -22.80 -3.72 1.62
N LEU A 30 -21.53 -3.79 1.24
CA LEU A 30 -20.59 -4.80 1.74
C LEU A 30 -20.20 -4.51 3.21
N HIS A 31 -20.02 -3.24 3.55
CA HIS A 31 -19.76 -2.83 4.92
C HIS A 31 -20.94 -3.20 5.87
N ALA A 32 -22.18 -2.93 5.45
CA ALA A 32 -23.37 -3.28 6.22
C ALA A 32 -23.52 -4.80 6.46
N GLN A 33 -22.90 -5.63 5.62
CA GLN A 33 -22.84 -7.09 5.79
C GLN A 33 -21.66 -7.56 6.66
N GLY A 34 -20.83 -6.63 7.20
CA GLY A 34 -19.68 -6.96 8.02
C GLY A 34 -18.50 -7.58 7.22
N LEU A 35 -18.43 -7.33 5.90
CA LEU A 35 -17.42 -7.94 5.03
C LEU A 35 -16.15 -7.08 4.85
N ILE A 36 -16.15 -5.85 5.41
CA ILE A 36 -15.05 -4.89 5.25
C ILE A 36 -14.57 -4.41 6.60
N ASP A 37 -13.28 -4.62 6.90
CA ASP A 37 -12.60 -4.10 8.09
C ASP A 37 -11.70 -2.90 7.75
N ALA A 38 -11.19 -2.85 6.52
CA ALA A 38 -10.35 -1.78 6.00
C ALA A 38 -10.50 -1.68 4.49
N VAL A 39 -10.18 -0.52 3.93
CA VAL A 39 -10.21 -0.26 2.49
C VAL A 39 -8.78 -0.03 1.99
N ASP A 40 -8.49 -0.50 0.79
CA ASP A 40 -7.18 -0.40 0.16
C ASP A 40 -7.32 -0.03 -1.32
N ALA A 41 -6.29 0.57 -1.89
CA ALA A 41 -6.23 0.90 -3.30
C ALA A 41 -4.80 0.79 -3.82
N PHE A 42 -4.64 0.67 -5.14
CA PHE A 42 -3.36 0.71 -5.83
C PHE A 42 -3.20 2.04 -6.56
N CYS A 43 -2.50 2.99 -5.92
CA CYS A 43 -2.24 4.32 -6.45
C CYS A 43 -0.93 4.32 -7.23
N GLU A 44 -1.02 4.10 -8.53
CA GLU A 44 0.13 3.97 -9.41
C GLU A 44 -0.17 4.42 -10.85
N ASN A 45 0.88 4.65 -11.63
CA ASN A 45 0.75 5.05 -13.04
C ASN A 45 0.05 4.00 -13.90
N ILE A 46 0.09 2.73 -13.51
CA ILE A 46 -0.63 1.62 -14.16
C ILE A 46 -1.90 1.20 -13.41
N GLY A 47 -2.14 1.78 -12.25
CA GLY A 47 -3.29 1.53 -11.39
C GLY A 47 -4.28 2.70 -11.43
N PHE A 48 -4.62 3.22 -10.25
CA PHE A 48 -5.53 4.35 -10.12
C PHE A 48 -4.78 5.64 -9.77
N SER A 49 -5.26 6.75 -10.29
CA SER A 49 -4.71 8.08 -10.00
C SER A 49 -4.97 8.50 -8.54
N PRO A 50 -4.20 9.47 -8.02
CA PRO A 50 -4.48 10.05 -6.70
C PRO A 50 -5.91 10.59 -6.56
N ALA A 51 -6.49 11.16 -7.62
CA ALA A 51 -7.87 11.66 -7.61
C ALA A 51 -8.90 10.54 -7.46
N GLN A 52 -8.71 9.42 -8.16
CA GLN A 52 -9.54 8.22 -8.06
C GLN A 52 -9.40 7.55 -6.69
N THR A 53 -8.18 7.41 -6.19
CA THR A 53 -7.88 6.90 -4.85
C THR A 53 -8.56 7.75 -3.76
N ARG A 54 -8.52 9.08 -3.89
CA ARG A 54 -9.18 10.00 -2.97
C ARG A 54 -10.68 9.74 -2.88
N ARG A 55 -11.37 9.51 -4.00
CA ARG A 55 -12.81 9.19 -4.02
C ARG A 55 -13.14 7.92 -3.24
N VAL A 56 -12.32 6.89 -3.40
CA VAL A 56 -12.44 5.62 -2.64
C VAL A 56 -12.25 5.88 -1.14
N PHE A 57 -11.24 6.64 -0.76
CA PHE A 57 -10.93 6.95 0.64
C PHE A 57 -11.95 7.88 1.30
N GLU A 58 -12.52 8.83 0.55
CA GLU A 58 -13.63 9.66 1.03
C GLU A 58 -14.86 8.82 1.34
N THR A 59 -15.16 7.83 0.50
CA THR A 59 -16.25 6.86 0.74
C THR A 59 -15.97 6.02 1.98
N ALA A 60 -14.75 5.49 2.12
CA ALA A 60 -14.34 4.73 3.29
C ALA A 60 -14.46 5.55 4.59
N ARG A 61 -13.97 6.79 4.57
CA ARG A 61 -14.05 7.72 5.71
C ARG A 61 -15.49 8.03 6.08
N GLY A 62 -16.38 8.20 5.11
CA GLY A 62 -17.82 8.39 5.34
C GLY A 62 -18.49 7.21 6.05
N LEU A 63 -17.92 6.01 5.93
CA LEU A 63 -18.37 4.79 6.60
C LEU A 63 -17.60 4.49 7.91
N GLY A 64 -16.63 5.33 8.28
CA GLY A 64 -15.78 5.08 9.46
C GLY A 64 -14.76 3.95 9.26
N LEU A 65 -14.46 3.57 8.01
CA LEU A 65 -13.52 2.50 7.69
C LEU A 65 -12.09 3.05 7.61
N PRO A 66 -11.10 2.38 8.22
CA PRO A 66 -9.70 2.73 8.06
C PRO A 66 -9.23 2.40 6.63
N VAL A 67 -8.18 3.09 6.19
CA VAL A 67 -7.61 2.91 4.86
C VAL A 67 -6.16 2.45 4.92
N LYS A 68 -5.70 1.80 3.84
CA LYS A 68 -4.32 1.45 3.51
C LYS A 68 -4.07 1.79 2.04
N LEU A 69 -2.82 1.78 1.62
CA LEU A 69 -2.50 2.10 0.22
C LEU A 69 -1.27 1.33 -0.27
N HIS A 70 -1.40 0.66 -1.42
CA HIS A 70 -0.26 0.30 -2.26
C HIS A 70 0.20 1.58 -2.96
N ALA A 71 1.40 2.06 -2.63
CA ALA A 71 1.88 3.38 -3.03
C ALA A 71 3.37 3.37 -3.39
N GLU A 72 3.72 4.23 -4.36
CA GLU A 72 5.11 4.47 -4.74
C GLU A 72 5.90 3.18 -5.03
N GLN A 73 5.26 2.16 -5.58
CA GLN A 73 5.90 0.91 -5.98
C GLN A 73 6.69 1.09 -7.30
N LEU A 74 6.05 1.66 -8.31
CA LEU A 74 6.59 1.78 -9.68
C LEU A 74 6.90 3.22 -10.05
N SER A 75 6.28 4.17 -9.38
CA SER A 75 6.41 5.60 -9.62
C SER A 75 6.05 6.39 -8.36
N ASN A 76 6.46 7.66 -8.31
CA ASN A 76 5.99 8.56 -7.26
C ASN A 76 4.71 9.27 -7.73
N GLN A 77 3.58 8.91 -7.13
CA GLN A 77 2.26 9.52 -7.37
C GLN A 77 1.81 10.41 -6.21
N ASP A 78 2.66 10.68 -5.22
CA ASP A 78 2.30 11.33 -3.94
C ASP A 78 1.19 10.57 -3.18
N GLY A 79 1.06 9.27 -3.42
CA GLY A 79 0.06 8.40 -2.80
C GLY A 79 0.23 8.31 -1.28
N ALA A 80 1.47 8.19 -0.79
CA ALA A 80 1.73 8.17 0.66
C ALA A 80 1.32 9.48 1.34
N ARG A 81 1.48 10.62 0.67
CA ARG A 81 0.96 11.91 1.19
C ARG A 81 -0.55 11.93 1.24
N LEU A 82 -1.19 11.47 0.15
CA LEU A 82 -2.65 11.31 0.11
C LEU A 82 -3.14 10.39 1.23
N ALA A 83 -2.54 9.22 1.39
CA ALA A 83 -2.90 8.27 2.44
C ALA A 83 -2.79 8.88 3.85
N ALA A 84 -1.73 9.66 4.09
CA ALA A 84 -1.53 10.36 5.36
C ALA A 84 -2.65 11.37 5.68
N GLU A 85 -3.24 12.04 4.68
CA GLU A 85 -4.39 12.94 4.87
C GLU A 85 -5.65 12.21 5.40
N PHE A 86 -5.72 10.91 5.16
CA PHE A 86 -6.79 10.04 5.64
C PHE A 86 -6.43 9.25 6.91
N GLY A 87 -5.23 9.47 7.46
CA GLY A 87 -4.76 8.72 8.62
C GLY A 87 -4.60 7.23 8.33
N ALA A 88 -4.08 6.89 7.15
CA ALA A 88 -3.95 5.51 6.73
C ALA A 88 -3.16 4.66 7.72
N LEU A 89 -3.59 3.40 7.91
CA LEU A 89 -2.89 2.43 8.75
C LEU A 89 -1.49 2.14 8.20
N SER A 90 -1.38 1.97 6.88
CA SER A 90 -0.12 1.67 6.20
C SER A 90 -0.05 2.27 4.80
N CYS A 91 1.18 2.40 4.31
CA CYS A 91 1.51 2.48 2.90
C CYS A 91 2.48 1.36 2.57
N ASP A 92 2.19 0.63 1.51
CA ASP A 92 2.82 -0.62 1.17
C ASP A 92 3.70 -0.46 -0.08
N HIS A 93 4.83 -1.18 -0.20
CA HIS A 93 5.89 -1.11 -1.22
C HIS A 93 6.92 0.00 -0.99
N LEU A 94 6.67 1.23 -1.47
CA LEU A 94 7.43 2.46 -1.16
C LEU A 94 8.80 2.61 -1.84
N GLU A 95 9.07 1.90 -2.93
CA GLU A 95 10.34 1.98 -3.67
C GLU A 95 10.63 3.40 -4.19
N TRP A 96 9.57 4.16 -4.52
CA TRP A 96 9.65 5.53 -5.05
C TRP A 96 9.21 6.59 -4.04
N LEU A 97 9.15 6.25 -2.74
CA LEU A 97 8.74 7.18 -1.70
C LEU A 97 9.66 8.41 -1.62
N SER A 98 9.05 9.58 -1.61
CA SER A 98 9.75 10.87 -1.48
C SER A 98 9.94 11.28 -0.01
N ASP A 99 10.86 12.22 0.25
CA ASP A 99 11.03 12.81 1.59
C ASP A 99 9.75 13.47 2.13
N ALA A 100 8.95 14.06 1.23
CA ALA A 100 7.66 14.63 1.59
C ALA A 100 6.65 13.53 2.01
N GLY A 101 6.66 12.39 1.31
CA GLY A 101 5.89 11.21 1.68
C GLY A 101 6.29 10.67 3.06
N ILE A 102 7.60 10.51 3.30
CA ILE A 102 8.14 10.09 4.60
C ILE A 102 7.68 11.02 5.73
N THR A 103 7.79 12.34 5.52
CA THR A 103 7.35 13.35 6.49
C THR A 103 5.86 13.21 6.80
N SER A 104 5.03 13.02 5.77
CA SER A 104 3.59 12.86 5.93
C SER A 104 3.22 11.56 6.66
N MET A 105 3.85 10.44 6.31
CA MET A 105 3.68 9.16 7.00
C MET A 105 4.08 9.25 8.49
N ARG A 106 5.20 9.93 8.79
CA ARG A 106 5.61 10.16 10.18
C ARG A 106 4.58 10.96 10.96
N ALA A 107 4.04 12.02 10.35
CA ALA A 107 3.05 12.90 10.99
C ALA A 107 1.71 12.18 11.23
N SER A 108 1.27 11.31 10.31
CA SER A 108 0.02 10.56 10.42
C SER A 108 0.13 9.31 11.31
N GLY A 109 1.35 8.82 11.57
CA GLY A 109 1.59 7.55 12.26
C GLY A 109 1.39 6.32 11.38
N SER A 110 1.32 6.49 10.05
CA SER A 110 1.21 5.37 9.11
C SER A 110 2.44 4.48 9.13
N VAL A 111 2.23 3.17 8.99
CA VAL A 111 3.30 2.17 8.94
C VAL A 111 3.81 2.00 7.51
N ALA A 112 5.12 1.91 7.33
CA ALA A 112 5.75 1.52 6.07
C ALA A 112 5.78 -0.01 5.99
N VAL A 113 4.95 -0.62 5.15
CA VAL A 113 4.97 -2.08 4.94
C VAL A 113 5.87 -2.40 3.76
N LEU A 114 6.96 -3.09 4.05
CA LEU A 114 8.00 -3.44 3.09
C LEU A 114 7.76 -4.86 2.55
N LEU A 115 7.90 -5.03 1.25
CA LEU A 115 7.52 -6.23 0.52
C LEU A 115 8.71 -6.84 -0.25
N PRO A 116 9.72 -7.38 0.46
CA PRO A 116 10.94 -7.86 -0.18
C PRO A 116 10.70 -9.04 -1.13
N GLY A 117 9.62 -9.80 -0.95
CA GLY A 117 9.22 -10.88 -1.86
C GLY A 117 8.79 -10.36 -3.23
N ALA A 118 7.96 -9.32 -3.25
CA ALA A 118 7.53 -8.66 -4.48
C ALA A 118 8.72 -8.01 -5.20
N TYR A 119 9.53 -7.25 -4.49
CA TYR A 119 10.76 -6.65 -4.99
C TYR A 119 11.65 -7.68 -5.71
N TYR A 120 11.90 -8.81 -5.06
CA TYR A 120 12.72 -9.89 -5.60
C TYR A 120 12.09 -10.53 -6.84
N TYR A 121 10.82 -10.90 -6.75
CA TYR A 121 10.13 -11.63 -7.82
C TYR A 121 9.96 -10.80 -9.08
N LEU A 122 9.64 -9.51 -8.92
CA LEU A 122 9.53 -8.56 -10.02
C LEU A 122 10.89 -8.11 -10.57
N ARG A 123 12.00 -8.50 -9.94
CA ARG A 123 13.37 -8.09 -10.28
C ARG A 123 13.52 -6.57 -10.25
N ASP A 124 12.90 -5.94 -9.26
CA ASP A 124 13.01 -4.51 -9.10
C ASP A 124 14.46 -4.09 -8.85
N THR A 125 14.79 -2.87 -9.23
CA THR A 125 16.16 -2.33 -9.12
C THR A 125 16.23 -1.13 -8.17
N LYS A 126 15.08 -0.54 -7.82
CA LYS A 126 15.00 0.61 -6.91
C LYS A 126 14.53 0.14 -5.54
N LEU A 127 15.38 0.33 -4.54
CA LEU A 127 15.06 0.00 -3.15
C LEU A 127 14.17 1.07 -2.51
N PRO A 128 13.26 0.69 -1.60
CA PRO A 128 12.64 1.64 -0.69
C PRO A 128 13.71 2.45 0.08
N PRO A 129 13.48 3.73 0.38
CA PRO A 129 14.45 4.58 1.07
C PRO A 129 14.57 4.26 2.58
N ILE A 130 14.98 3.03 2.90
CA ILE A 130 15.00 2.48 4.26
C ILE A 130 15.74 3.38 5.25
N ALA A 131 16.89 3.93 4.84
CA ALA A 131 17.68 4.80 5.72
C ALA A 131 16.92 6.07 6.10
N ALA A 132 16.19 6.66 5.16
CA ALA A 132 15.38 7.86 5.41
C ALA A 132 14.12 7.54 6.23
N ILE A 133 13.44 6.44 5.95
CA ILE A 133 12.28 5.94 6.73
C ILE A 133 12.70 5.72 8.19
N ARG A 134 13.84 5.03 8.40
CA ARG A 134 14.42 4.80 9.74
C ARG A 134 14.77 6.10 10.45
N ALA A 135 15.49 7.01 9.77
CA ALA A 135 15.91 8.28 10.35
C ALA A 135 14.73 9.17 10.76
N ALA A 136 13.64 9.12 9.99
CA ALA A 136 12.40 9.83 10.29
C ALA A 136 11.60 9.17 11.44
N GLY A 137 11.94 7.95 11.85
CA GLY A 137 11.20 7.20 12.87
C GLY A 137 9.80 6.75 12.40
N VAL A 138 9.62 6.51 11.11
CA VAL A 138 8.41 5.87 10.59
C VAL A 138 8.48 4.38 10.94
N PRO A 139 7.45 3.79 11.57
CA PRO A 139 7.42 2.36 11.86
C PRO A 139 7.49 1.54 10.57
N MET A 140 8.23 0.44 10.60
CA MET A 140 8.37 -0.47 9.46
C MET A 140 7.78 -1.84 9.80
N ALA A 141 7.02 -2.42 8.88
CA ALA A 141 6.54 -3.79 8.96
C ALA A 141 6.91 -4.57 7.70
N LEU A 142 6.83 -5.90 7.79
CA LEU A 142 7.10 -6.81 6.68
C LEU A 142 5.85 -7.64 6.38
N ALA A 143 5.60 -7.89 5.10
CA ALA A 143 4.56 -8.79 4.66
C ALA A 143 5.02 -9.63 3.46
N THR A 144 4.31 -10.71 3.19
CA THR A 144 4.60 -11.58 2.05
C THR A 144 4.09 -11.01 0.74
N ASP A 145 3.07 -10.15 0.81
CA ASP A 145 2.32 -9.73 -0.38
C ASP A 145 1.88 -10.93 -1.23
N HIS A 146 1.49 -12.02 -0.57
CA HIS A 146 1.28 -13.28 -1.27
C HIS A 146 0.18 -13.18 -2.34
N ASN A 147 0.62 -13.28 -3.58
CA ASN A 147 -0.25 -13.35 -4.76
C ASN A 147 0.49 -14.08 -5.91
N PRO A 148 -0.22 -14.69 -6.87
CA PRO A 148 0.41 -15.45 -7.94
C PRO A 148 1.14 -14.57 -8.98
N GLY A 149 0.85 -13.28 -9.04
CA GLY A 149 1.38 -12.37 -10.08
C GLY A 149 2.72 -11.75 -9.75
N SER A 150 2.91 -11.30 -8.52
CA SER A 150 4.07 -10.50 -8.12
C SER A 150 4.83 -11.03 -6.90
N SER A 151 4.25 -11.93 -6.09
CA SER A 151 4.90 -12.45 -4.89
C SER A 151 4.34 -13.83 -4.49
N PRO A 152 4.74 -14.93 -5.16
CA PRO A 152 4.15 -16.25 -4.90
C PRO A 152 4.65 -16.93 -3.60
N GLY A 153 5.53 -16.27 -2.83
CA GLY A 153 6.06 -16.79 -1.58
C GLY A 153 5.10 -16.66 -0.40
N LEU A 154 4.97 -17.72 0.41
CA LEU A 154 4.12 -17.75 1.61
C LEU A 154 4.89 -17.54 2.92
N SER A 155 6.20 -17.67 2.91
CA SER A 155 7.00 -17.71 4.13
C SER A 155 7.33 -16.31 4.64
N LEU A 156 6.72 -15.91 5.73
CA LEU A 156 7.06 -14.65 6.41
C LEU A 156 8.50 -14.67 6.96
N LEU A 157 8.98 -15.83 7.41
CA LEU A 157 10.39 -15.99 7.83
C LEU A 157 11.37 -15.77 6.66
N LEU A 158 10.99 -16.14 5.44
CA LEU A 158 11.79 -15.80 4.26
C LEU A 158 11.80 -14.27 4.03
N MET A 159 10.68 -13.59 4.25
CA MET A 159 10.62 -12.12 4.14
C MET A 159 11.54 -11.45 5.15
N VAL A 160 11.64 -11.95 6.38
CA VAL A 160 12.61 -11.48 7.39
C VAL A 160 14.05 -11.59 6.86
N ASN A 161 14.42 -12.75 6.31
CA ASN A 161 15.75 -12.95 5.73
C ASN A 161 16.01 -12.00 4.56
N MET A 162 15.06 -11.88 3.63
CA MET A 162 15.16 -11.01 2.45
C MET A 162 15.22 -9.53 2.84
N ALA A 163 14.47 -9.08 3.83
CA ALA A 163 14.52 -7.71 4.33
C ALA A 163 15.91 -7.37 4.89
N CYS A 164 16.52 -8.27 5.64
CA CYS A 164 17.90 -8.08 6.13
C CYS A 164 18.92 -8.06 4.97
N THR A 165 18.76 -8.95 4.00
CA THR A 165 19.73 -9.13 2.91
C THR A 165 19.59 -8.06 1.83
N LEU A 166 18.36 -7.80 1.36
CA LEU A 166 18.09 -6.89 0.25
C LEU A 166 17.91 -5.44 0.73
N PHE A 167 17.08 -5.24 1.77
CA PHE A 167 16.71 -3.91 2.25
C PHE A 167 17.60 -3.39 3.37
N ARG A 168 18.55 -4.19 3.86
CA ARG A 168 19.50 -3.80 4.92
C ARG A 168 18.81 -3.41 6.24
N LEU A 169 17.69 -4.08 6.55
CA LEU A 169 17.14 -4.03 7.90
C LEU A 169 18.07 -4.79 8.86
N THR A 170 18.14 -4.31 10.09
CA THR A 170 18.76 -5.12 11.16
C THR A 170 17.86 -6.32 11.47
N PRO A 171 18.40 -7.44 11.97
CA PRO A 171 17.59 -8.57 12.40
C PRO A 171 16.49 -8.19 13.40
N LEU A 172 16.79 -7.24 14.29
CA LEU A 172 15.81 -6.77 15.27
C LEU A 172 14.64 -6.00 14.60
N GLU A 173 14.94 -5.09 13.68
CA GLU A 173 13.90 -4.38 12.90
C GLU A 173 13.03 -5.36 12.13
N ALA A 174 13.65 -6.34 11.46
CA ALA A 174 12.92 -7.32 10.66
C ALA A 174 12.02 -8.23 11.52
N VAL A 175 12.48 -8.64 12.70
CA VAL A 175 11.68 -9.46 13.63
C VAL A 175 10.57 -8.66 14.29
N LEU A 176 10.79 -7.39 14.60
CA LEU A 176 9.75 -6.52 15.17
C LEU A 176 8.70 -6.09 14.13
N GLY A 177 9.03 -6.20 12.83
CA GLY A 177 8.15 -5.84 11.73
C GLY A 177 7.16 -6.94 11.29
N VAL A 178 7.19 -8.11 11.90
CA VAL A 178 6.32 -9.25 11.54
C VAL A 178 5.29 -9.59 12.58
#